data_bb706e4c02279cbb3ca0aa721a86c023
#
_entry.id   bb706e4c02279cbb3ca0aa721a86c023
#
_cell.length_a   1.000
_cell.length_b   1.000
_cell.length_c   1.000
_cell.angle_alpha   90.00
_cell.angle_beta   90.00
_cell.angle_gamma   90.00
#
_symmetry.space_group_name_H-M   'P 1'
#
loop_
_entity.id
_entity.type
_entity.pdbx_description
1 polymer ?
#
loop_
_entity_poly.entity_id
_entity_poly.type
_entity_poly.pdbx_seq_one_letter_code
_entity_poly.pdbx_strand_id
1 'polypeptide(L)'
;MGSTEVYILGQKYTIKGDAPEEYIRELASFVDRKLKEVYNAAPNITPVKASILAALDIADELFRTQREQEDLTKHIEEKTQILTTLFD
;
A
#
# COMPACT_ATOMS: atom_id res chain seq x y z
N MET A 1 -6.11 21.71 -10.82
CA MET A 1 -7.14 20.74 -10.40
C MET A 1 -7.48 19.83 -11.55
N GLY A 2 -7.00 18.65 -11.49
CA GLY A 2 -7.29 17.65 -12.50
C GLY A 2 -8.29 16.63 -11.99
N SER A 3 -8.88 15.90 -12.89
CA SER A 3 -9.62 14.69 -12.58
C SER A 3 -9.07 13.56 -13.42
N THR A 4 -8.97 12.38 -12.81
CA THR A 4 -8.43 11.19 -13.46
C THR A 4 -9.47 10.10 -13.44
N GLU A 5 -9.74 9.51 -14.60
CA GLU A 5 -10.64 8.37 -14.68
C GLU A 5 -9.85 7.09 -14.41
N VAL A 6 -10.36 6.27 -13.52
CA VAL A 6 -9.75 4.99 -13.18
C VAL A 6 -10.80 3.90 -13.23
N TYR A 7 -10.35 2.66 -13.40
CA TYR A 7 -11.23 1.49 -13.40
C TYR A 7 -10.82 0.56 -12.27
N ILE A 8 -11.79 0.24 -11.41
CA ILE A 8 -11.60 -0.71 -10.32
C ILE A 8 -12.71 -1.75 -10.42
N LEU A 9 -12.35 -3.01 -10.56
CA LEU A 9 -13.26 -4.12 -10.80
C LEU A 9 -14.20 -3.86 -11.98
N GLY A 10 -13.68 -3.24 -13.02
CA GLY A 10 -14.43 -2.94 -14.24
C GLY A 10 -15.35 -1.74 -14.17
N GLN A 11 -15.44 -1.07 -13.01
CA GLN A 11 -16.24 0.13 -12.87
C GLN A 11 -15.38 1.38 -12.97
N LYS A 12 -15.93 2.39 -13.61
CA LYS A 12 -15.25 3.65 -13.83
C LYS A 12 -15.48 4.61 -12.65
N TYR A 13 -14.40 5.19 -12.15
CA TYR A 13 -14.45 6.21 -11.12
C TYR A 13 -13.68 7.42 -11.56
N THR A 14 -14.16 8.60 -11.21
CA THR A 14 -13.46 9.84 -11.48
C THR A 14 -12.89 10.38 -10.17
N ILE A 15 -11.58 10.46 -10.09
CA ILE A 15 -10.88 10.92 -8.90
C ILE A 15 -10.42 12.34 -9.13
N LYS A 16 -10.82 13.24 -8.25
CA LYS A 16 -10.40 14.64 -8.28
C LYS A 16 -9.26 14.85 -7.29
N GLY A 17 -8.20 15.48 -7.74
CA GLY A 17 -7.08 15.75 -6.88
C GLY A 17 -5.94 16.43 -7.62
N ASP A 18 -4.94 16.87 -6.87
CA ASP A 18 -3.78 17.57 -7.40
C ASP A 18 -2.62 16.63 -7.73
N ALA A 19 -2.75 15.35 -7.40
CA ALA A 19 -1.70 14.38 -7.70
C ALA A 19 -1.64 14.11 -9.21
N PRO A 20 -0.46 13.73 -9.75
CA PRO A 20 -0.31 13.39 -11.16
C PRO A 20 -1.22 12.23 -11.55
N GLU A 21 -1.74 12.27 -12.78
CA GLU A 21 -2.63 11.23 -13.29
C GLU A 21 -2.00 9.84 -13.22
N GLU A 22 -0.73 9.73 -13.59
CA GLU A 22 -0.03 8.43 -13.56
C GLU A 22 -0.01 7.84 -12.16
N TYR A 23 0.23 8.67 -11.16
CA TYR A 23 0.23 8.23 -9.78
C TYR A 23 -1.14 7.74 -9.33
N ILE A 24 -2.18 8.50 -9.68
CA ILE A 24 -3.56 8.11 -9.33
C ILE A 24 -3.93 6.77 -10.00
N ARG A 25 -3.50 6.57 -11.24
CA ARG A 25 -3.74 5.31 -11.95
C ARG A 25 -2.98 4.15 -11.31
N GLU A 26 -1.76 4.38 -10.84
CA GLU A 26 -1.00 3.37 -10.10
C GLU A 26 -1.72 2.96 -8.82
N LEU A 27 -2.23 3.94 -8.07
CA LEU A 27 -3.00 3.67 -6.85
C LEU A 27 -4.25 2.85 -7.16
N ALA A 28 -4.98 3.22 -8.20
CA ALA A 28 -6.19 2.52 -8.60
C ALA A 28 -5.89 1.08 -9.04
N SER A 29 -4.81 0.89 -9.79
CA SER A 29 -4.38 -0.43 -10.23
C SER A 29 -4.02 -1.33 -9.05
N PHE A 30 -3.36 -0.77 -8.05
CA PHE A 30 -3.01 -1.48 -6.81
C PHE A 30 -4.26 -1.92 -6.06
N VAL A 31 -5.22 -1.01 -5.89
CA VAL A 31 -6.49 -1.32 -5.21
C VAL A 31 -7.27 -2.37 -5.99
N ASP A 32 -7.32 -2.24 -7.32
CA ASP A 32 -7.99 -3.21 -8.19
C ASP A 32 -7.41 -4.61 -7.99
N ARG A 33 -6.10 -4.73 -7.97
CA ARG A 33 -5.42 -6.01 -7.74
C ARG A 33 -5.76 -6.58 -6.36
N LYS A 34 -5.75 -5.75 -5.33
CA LYS A 34 -6.07 -6.20 -3.97
C LYS A 34 -7.50 -6.71 -3.86
N LEU A 35 -8.44 -6.01 -4.48
CA LEU A 35 -9.83 -6.45 -4.50
C LEU A 35 -10.00 -7.76 -5.28
N LYS A 36 -9.31 -7.91 -6.40
CA LYS A 36 -9.34 -9.15 -7.17
C LYS A 36 -8.82 -10.33 -6.36
N GLU A 37 -7.75 -10.13 -5.60
CA GLU A 37 -7.23 -11.16 -4.71
C GLU A 37 -8.26 -11.59 -3.67
N VAL A 38 -8.97 -10.62 -3.07
CA VAL A 38 -10.02 -10.93 -2.09
C VAL A 38 -11.13 -11.76 -2.72
N TYR A 39 -11.62 -11.35 -3.89
CA TYR A 39 -12.69 -12.07 -4.58
C TYR A 39 -12.24 -13.45 -5.06
N ASN A 40 -10.98 -13.62 -5.44
CA ASN A 40 -10.45 -14.94 -5.78
C ASN A 40 -10.44 -15.89 -4.59
N ALA A 41 -10.10 -15.36 -3.40
CA ALA A 41 -10.08 -16.16 -2.19
C ALA A 41 -11.49 -16.44 -1.64
N ALA A 42 -12.42 -15.49 -1.82
CA ALA A 42 -13.78 -15.58 -1.30
C ALA A 42 -14.78 -15.09 -2.35
N PRO A 43 -15.12 -15.94 -3.36
CA PRO A 43 -15.94 -15.47 -4.49
C PRO A 43 -17.33 -14.96 -4.12
N ASN A 44 -17.88 -15.43 -3.00
CA ASN A 44 -19.23 -15.05 -2.57
C ASN A 44 -19.26 -13.92 -1.54
N ILE A 45 -18.11 -13.28 -1.30
CA ILE A 45 -18.04 -12.20 -0.32
C ILE A 45 -18.85 -10.99 -0.77
N THR A 46 -19.46 -10.29 0.18
CA THR A 46 -20.20 -9.06 -0.14
C THR A 46 -19.22 -7.93 -0.46
N PRO A 47 -19.62 -6.95 -1.30
CA PRO A 47 -18.73 -5.85 -1.65
C PRO A 47 -18.19 -5.06 -0.46
N VAL A 48 -19.02 -4.83 0.56
CA VAL A 48 -18.57 -4.10 1.75
C VAL A 48 -17.47 -4.88 2.48
N LYS A 49 -17.68 -6.18 2.69
CA LYS A 49 -16.68 -7.03 3.34
C LYS A 49 -15.40 -7.12 2.51
N ALA A 50 -15.54 -7.22 1.19
CA ALA A 50 -14.38 -7.26 0.30
C ALA A 50 -13.55 -5.98 0.43
N SER A 51 -14.20 -4.82 0.49
CA SER A 51 -13.53 -3.54 0.65
C SER A 51 -12.78 -3.46 1.96
N ILE A 52 -13.38 -3.94 3.05
CA ILE A 52 -12.76 -3.95 4.36
C ILE A 52 -11.53 -4.86 4.38
N LEU A 53 -11.64 -6.05 3.82
CA LEU A 53 -10.51 -6.98 3.76
C LEU A 53 -9.38 -6.45 2.90
N ALA A 54 -9.69 -5.83 1.76
CA ALA A 54 -8.69 -5.22 0.91
C ALA A 54 -7.98 -4.07 1.65
N ALA A 55 -8.73 -3.24 2.37
CA ALA A 55 -8.16 -2.15 3.14
C ALA A 55 -7.24 -2.66 4.25
N LEU A 56 -7.65 -3.72 4.95
CA LEU A 56 -6.82 -4.34 5.98
C LEU A 56 -5.53 -4.93 5.39
N ASP A 57 -5.61 -5.55 4.23
CA ASP A 57 -4.44 -6.11 3.56
C ASP A 57 -3.46 -5.02 3.16
N ILE A 58 -3.97 -3.91 2.61
CA ILE A 58 -3.15 -2.75 2.25
C ILE A 58 -2.49 -2.15 3.49
N ALA A 59 -3.24 -1.99 4.57
CA ALA A 59 -2.71 -1.49 5.83
C ALA A 59 -1.64 -2.42 6.40
N ASP A 60 -1.85 -3.73 6.30
CA ASP A 60 -0.87 -4.71 6.76
C ASP A 60 0.45 -4.57 6.00
N GLU A 61 0.39 -4.45 4.68
CA GLU A 61 1.60 -4.25 3.87
C GLU A 61 2.30 -2.94 4.24
N LEU A 62 1.54 -1.88 4.46
CA LEU A 62 2.09 -0.58 4.83
C LEU A 62 2.85 -0.68 6.15
N PHE A 63 2.24 -1.29 7.17
CA PHE A 63 2.87 -1.42 8.49
C PHE A 63 4.08 -2.33 8.45
N ARG A 64 4.04 -3.41 7.69
CA ARG A 64 5.19 -4.29 7.52
C ARG A 64 6.36 -3.57 6.88
N THR A 65 6.10 -2.81 5.82
CA THR A 65 7.14 -2.03 5.13
C THR A 65 7.77 -1.01 6.09
N GLN A 66 6.95 -0.32 6.87
CA GLN A 66 7.43 0.65 7.85
C GLN A 66 8.31 -0.01 8.92
N ARG A 67 7.90 -1.17 9.41
CA ARG A 67 8.68 -1.93 10.40
C ARG A 67 10.01 -2.40 9.84
N GLU A 68 10.01 -2.89 8.60
CA GLU A 68 11.25 -3.30 7.93
C GLU A 68 12.22 -2.14 7.82
N GLN A 69 11.74 -0.94 7.47
CA GLN A 69 12.57 0.24 7.39
C GLN A 69 13.10 0.66 8.76
N GLU A 70 12.28 0.60 9.79
CA GLU A 70 12.69 0.90 11.15
C GLU A 70 13.75 -0.09 11.66
N ASP A 71 13.53 -1.37 11.42
CA ASP A 71 14.47 -2.40 11.83
C ASP A 71 15.81 -2.25 11.12
N LEU A 72 15.78 -1.93 9.84
CA LEU A 72 16.99 -1.69 9.06
C LEU A 72 17.73 -0.46 9.58
N THR A 73 17.03 0.60 9.88
CA THR A 73 17.61 1.82 10.43
C THR A 73 18.23 1.57 11.80
N LYS A 74 17.53 0.86 12.67
CA LYS A 74 18.06 0.48 14.00
C LYS A 74 19.32 -0.34 13.85
N HIS A 75 19.32 -1.31 12.95
CA HIS A 75 20.48 -2.17 12.74
C HIS A 75 21.71 -1.36 12.30
N ILE A 76 21.51 -0.42 11.41
CA ILE A 76 22.59 0.47 10.95
C ILE A 76 23.09 1.33 12.09
N GLU A 77 22.19 1.93 12.87
CA GLU A 77 22.55 2.75 14.01
C GLU A 77 23.33 1.97 15.06
N GLU A 78 22.90 0.75 15.37
CA GLU A 78 23.58 -0.12 16.30
C GLU A 78 24.99 -0.46 15.85
N LYS A 79 25.16 -0.78 14.57
CA LYS A 79 26.49 -1.05 14.01
C LYS A 79 27.39 0.17 14.08
N THR A 80 26.86 1.34 13.80
CA THR A 80 27.61 2.59 13.87
C THR A 80 28.07 2.87 15.30
N GLN A 81 27.20 2.65 16.28
CA GLN A 81 27.54 2.82 17.68
C GLN A 81 28.64 1.88 18.13
N ILE A 82 28.58 0.62 17.71
CA ILE A 82 29.59 -0.37 18.04
C ILE A 82 30.95 0.04 17.47
N LEU A 83 30.98 0.48 16.22
CA LEU A 83 32.22 0.92 15.59
C LEU A 83 32.82 2.14 16.30
N THR A 84 31.97 3.10 16.67
CA THR A 84 32.42 4.27 17.43
C THR A 84 33.02 3.87 18.77
N THR A 85 32.40 2.94 19.47
CA THR A 85 32.88 2.45 20.75
C THR A 85 34.21 1.73 20.61
N LEU A 86 34.40 0.96 19.54
CA LEU A 86 35.64 0.24 19.31
C LEU A 86 36.84 1.16 19.00
N PHE A 87 36.56 2.32 18.39
CA PHE A 87 37.64 3.24 18.02
C PHE A 87 37.85 4.39 19.00
N ASP A 88 37.03 4.50 19.97
CA ASP A 88 37.19 5.44 21.07
C ASP A 88 38.05 4.77 22.18
#